data_f45234fc9b0c1766f0f75f3b92acb1a9
#
_entry.id   f45234fc9b0c1766f0f75f3b92acb1a9
#
_cell.length_a   1.000
_cell.length_b   1.000
_cell.length_c   1.000
_cell.angle_alpha   90.00
_cell.angle_beta   90.00
_cell.angle_gamma   90.00
#
_symmetry.space_group_name_H-M   'P 1'
#
loop_
_entity.id
_entity.type
_entity.pdbx_description
1 polymer ?
#
loop_
_entity_poly.entity_id
_entity_poly.type
_entity_poly.pdbx_seq_one_letter_code
_entity_poly.pdbx_strand_id
1 'polypeptide(L)'
;GRRPSGIDEFRRLVPLTTYEDYADMLLKKRSETLPGNPIIWIQTTWEGGRHPIKVAPYTRSMLDTYRNNVVACLILATSREKGKFDVEETDKILYGLAPLPFATGLFPLALKEDIDIRFLPEVEDAVNMSFGERNKEGFKMAMKQDVEFFFGLGSVAYAVSQSLTGSVSSGKGKTSFS
;
A
#
# COMPACT_ATOMS: atom_id res chain seq x y z
N GLY A 1 -31.30 -11.02 -9.68
CA GLY A 1 -31.74 -11.52 -8.39
C GLY A 1 -32.43 -10.44 -7.56
N ARG A 2 -33.27 -10.81 -6.63
CA ARG A 2 -33.96 -9.87 -5.73
C ARG A 2 -32.93 -9.29 -4.74
N ARG A 3 -32.93 -7.97 -4.55
CA ARG A 3 -32.13 -7.33 -3.50
C ARG A 3 -32.69 -7.65 -2.12
N PRO A 4 -31.87 -8.01 -1.14
CA PRO A 4 -32.30 -8.16 0.25
C PRO A 4 -32.90 -6.85 0.79
N SER A 5 -33.98 -6.94 1.53
CA SER A 5 -34.67 -5.79 2.13
C SER A 5 -34.07 -5.33 3.46
N GLY A 6 -33.21 -6.15 4.05
CA GLY A 6 -32.50 -5.86 5.31
C GLY A 6 -31.42 -6.87 5.62
N ILE A 7 -30.73 -6.68 6.76
CA ILE A 7 -29.55 -7.48 7.14
C ILE A 7 -29.88 -8.96 7.36
N ASP A 8 -31.02 -9.30 7.91
CA ASP A 8 -31.40 -10.69 8.17
C ASP A 8 -31.74 -11.43 6.87
N GLU A 9 -32.40 -10.76 5.93
CA GLU A 9 -32.66 -11.30 4.61
C GLU A 9 -31.32 -11.44 3.83
N PHE A 10 -30.42 -10.47 3.93
CA PHE A 10 -29.08 -10.56 3.36
C PHE A 10 -28.33 -11.79 3.87
N ARG A 11 -28.25 -11.98 5.18
CA ARG A 11 -27.56 -13.15 5.80
C ARG A 11 -28.17 -14.48 5.37
N ARG A 12 -29.47 -14.53 5.12
CA ARG A 12 -30.17 -15.74 4.67
C ARG A 12 -29.95 -16.04 3.19
N LEU A 13 -29.91 -15.00 2.35
CA LEU A 13 -29.90 -15.15 0.88
C LEU A 13 -28.50 -15.13 0.27
N VAL A 14 -27.55 -14.49 0.93
CA VAL A 14 -26.18 -14.36 0.42
C VAL A 14 -25.29 -15.37 1.12
N PRO A 15 -24.78 -16.37 0.40
CA PRO A 15 -23.91 -17.39 0.99
C PRO A 15 -22.57 -16.77 1.40
N LEU A 16 -21.93 -17.36 2.39
CA LEU A 16 -20.53 -17.09 2.69
C LEU A 16 -19.66 -17.64 1.57
N THR A 17 -18.75 -16.83 1.10
CA THR A 17 -17.82 -17.18 0.03
C THR A 17 -16.37 -16.93 0.45
N THR A 18 -15.47 -17.63 -0.19
CA THR A 18 -14.03 -17.50 -0.03
C THR A 18 -13.40 -17.06 -1.36
N TYR A 19 -12.12 -16.78 -1.37
CA TYR A 19 -11.40 -16.49 -2.61
C TYR A 19 -11.48 -17.65 -3.62
N GLU A 20 -11.50 -18.88 -3.12
CA GLU A 20 -11.55 -20.10 -3.97
C GLU A 20 -12.78 -20.14 -4.88
N ASP A 21 -13.91 -19.59 -4.40
CA ASP A 21 -15.15 -19.54 -5.18
C ASP A 21 -15.05 -18.64 -6.43
N TYR A 22 -14.08 -17.70 -6.43
CA TYR A 22 -13.84 -16.73 -7.50
C TYR A 22 -12.49 -16.87 -8.18
N ALA A 23 -11.60 -17.70 -7.65
CA ALA A 23 -10.19 -17.77 -8.05
C ALA A 23 -10.00 -17.97 -9.55
N ASP A 24 -10.73 -18.90 -10.18
CA ASP A 24 -10.59 -19.16 -11.63
C ASP A 24 -10.92 -17.93 -12.47
N MET A 25 -11.95 -17.20 -12.11
CA MET A 25 -12.36 -15.95 -12.77
C MET A 25 -11.35 -14.83 -12.54
N LEU A 26 -10.92 -14.64 -11.29
CA LEU A 26 -10.05 -13.53 -10.90
C LEU A 26 -8.62 -13.73 -11.41
N LEU A 27 -8.05 -14.92 -11.28
CA LEU A 27 -6.70 -15.22 -11.76
C LEU A 27 -6.59 -15.11 -13.28
N LYS A 28 -7.65 -15.46 -14.02
CA LYS A 28 -7.73 -15.30 -15.48
C LYS A 28 -8.14 -13.89 -15.92
N LYS A 29 -8.40 -12.98 -14.96
CA LYS A 29 -8.82 -11.59 -15.20
C LYS A 29 -10.02 -11.48 -16.15
N ARG A 30 -11.04 -12.31 -15.94
CA ARG A 30 -12.25 -12.34 -16.77
C ARG A 30 -13.16 -11.16 -16.49
N SER A 31 -12.87 -10.03 -17.13
CA SER A 31 -13.60 -8.76 -16.94
C SER A 31 -15.07 -8.88 -17.32
N GLU A 32 -15.40 -9.70 -18.30
CA GLU A 32 -16.76 -9.91 -18.82
C GLU A 32 -17.73 -10.52 -17.81
N THR A 33 -17.22 -11.13 -16.75
CA THR A 33 -18.02 -11.73 -15.68
C THR A 33 -18.28 -10.80 -14.50
N LEU A 34 -17.64 -9.63 -14.51
CA LEU A 34 -17.73 -8.67 -13.41
C LEU A 34 -18.92 -7.72 -13.57
N PRO A 35 -19.50 -7.24 -12.47
CA PRO A 35 -20.62 -6.28 -12.51
C PRO A 35 -20.22 -4.89 -13.02
N GLY A 36 -18.94 -4.62 -13.19
CA GLY A 36 -18.39 -3.36 -13.70
C GLY A 36 -16.99 -3.54 -14.28
N ASN A 37 -16.60 -2.65 -15.18
CA ASN A 37 -15.30 -2.72 -15.83
C ASN A 37 -14.19 -2.32 -14.86
N PRO A 38 -13.21 -3.19 -14.61
CA PRO A 38 -12.05 -2.83 -13.82
C PRO A 38 -11.15 -1.87 -14.60
N ILE A 39 -10.61 -0.88 -13.92
CA ILE A 39 -9.58 0.02 -14.47
C ILE A 39 -8.17 -0.49 -14.17
N ILE A 40 -8.03 -1.32 -13.13
CA ILE A 40 -6.77 -1.90 -12.72
C ILE A 40 -6.99 -3.28 -12.09
N TRP A 41 -6.03 -4.18 -12.28
CA TRP A 41 -5.95 -5.46 -11.61
C TRP A 41 -4.78 -5.45 -10.64
N ILE A 42 -5.07 -5.60 -9.37
CA ILE A 42 -4.05 -5.69 -8.33
C ILE A 42 -3.81 -7.15 -7.95
N GLN A 43 -2.65 -7.39 -7.35
CA GLN A 43 -2.30 -8.68 -6.78
C GLN A 43 -1.75 -8.54 -5.36
N THR A 44 -1.92 -9.60 -4.58
CA THR A 44 -1.28 -9.73 -3.26
C THR A 44 -0.60 -11.08 -3.17
N THR A 45 0.48 -11.16 -2.41
CA THR A 45 1.08 -12.43 -2.02
C THR A 45 0.38 -12.98 -0.77
N TRP A 46 0.25 -14.29 -0.70
CA TRP A 46 -0.32 -14.98 0.45
C TRP A 46 0.48 -16.24 0.76
N GLU A 47 1.01 -16.32 1.97
CA GLU A 47 1.69 -17.53 2.44
C GLU A 47 0.66 -18.45 3.12
N GLY A 48 0.32 -19.58 2.53
CA GLY A 48 -0.52 -20.59 3.16
C GLY A 48 -1.88 -20.89 2.52
N GLY A 49 -2.17 -20.37 1.34
CA GLY A 49 -3.36 -20.73 0.57
C GLY A 49 -3.05 -21.61 -0.63
N ARG A 50 -4.11 -22.13 -1.29
CA ARG A 50 -3.98 -22.84 -2.56
C ARG A 50 -3.36 -21.98 -3.67
N HIS A 51 -3.56 -20.67 -3.60
CA HIS A 51 -3.04 -19.70 -4.56
C HIS A 51 -2.03 -18.77 -3.88
N PRO A 52 -0.73 -18.85 -4.22
CA PRO A 52 0.31 -17.99 -3.65
C PRO A 52 0.15 -16.51 -4.05
N ILE A 53 -0.57 -16.27 -5.14
CA ILE A 53 -0.93 -14.92 -5.59
C ILE A 53 -2.45 -14.85 -5.69
N LYS A 54 -3.04 -13.82 -5.10
CA LYS A 54 -4.45 -13.46 -5.26
C LYS A 54 -4.54 -12.22 -6.13
N VAL A 55 -5.51 -12.23 -7.05
CA VAL A 55 -5.78 -11.12 -7.97
C VAL A 55 -7.16 -10.56 -7.68
N ALA A 56 -7.29 -9.25 -7.70
CA ALA A 56 -8.56 -8.57 -7.52
C ALA A 56 -8.73 -7.40 -8.50
N PRO A 57 -9.93 -7.19 -9.05
CA PRO A 57 -10.24 -6.05 -9.89
C PRO A 57 -10.50 -4.81 -9.03
N TYR A 58 -10.09 -3.64 -9.53
CA TYR A 58 -10.50 -2.35 -8.98
C TYR A 58 -11.23 -1.54 -10.04
N THR A 59 -12.44 -1.13 -9.73
CA THR A 59 -13.22 -0.18 -10.54
C THR A 59 -12.85 1.25 -10.16
N ARG A 60 -13.31 2.24 -10.95
CA ARG A 60 -13.10 3.66 -10.63
C ARG A 60 -13.64 4.00 -9.23
N SER A 61 -14.86 3.59 -8.91
CA SER A 61 -15.46 3.89 -7.60
C SER A 61 -14.71 3.26 -6.42
N MET A 62 -14.12 2.07 -6.60
CA MET A 62 -13.26 1.44 -5.58
C MET A 62 -11.96 2.22 -5.39
N LEU A 63 -11.36 2.68 -6.47
CA LEU A 63 -10.14 3.50 -6.38
C LEU A 63 -10.43 4.85 -5.71
N ASP A 64 -11.55 5.49 -6.04
CA ASP A 64 -11.95 6.76 -5.42
C ASP A 64 -12.22 6.58 -3.91
N THR A 65 -12.85 5.47 -3.52
CA THR A 65 -13.03 5.13 -2.11
C THR A 65 -11.69 4.90 -1.40
N TYR A 66 -10.80 4.17 -2.05
CA TYR A 66 -9.45 3.93 -1.52
C TYR A 66 -8.68 5.25 -1.35
N ARG A 67 -8.73 6.13 -2.34
CA ARG A 67 -8.12 7.47 -2.30
C ARG A 67 -8.62 8.29 -1.12
N ASN A 68 -9.94 8.38 -0.94
CA ASN A 68 -10.53 9.09 0.19
C ASN A 68 -10.05 8.54 1.53
N ASN A 69 -9.91 7.23 1.65
CA ASN A 69 -9.38 6.59 2.86
C ASN A 69 -7.90 6.93 3.09
N VAL A 70 -7.08 6.92 2.05
CA VAL A 70 -5.65 7.27 2.14
C VAL A 70 -5.49 8.73 2.58
N VAL A 71 -6.20 9.66 1.96
CA VAL A 71 -6.17 11.09 2.34
C VAL A 71 -6.65 11.27 3.79
N ALA A 72 -7.73 10.59 4.18
CA ALA A 72 -8.20 10.63 5.57
C ALA A 72 -7.16 10.10 6.55
N CYS A 73 -6.44 9.04 6.21
CA CYS A 73 -5.36 8.50 7.03
C CYS A 73 -4.21 9.50 7.20
N LEU A 74 -3.79 10.20 6.14
CA LEU A 74 -2.75 11.23 6.20
C LEU A 74 -3.19 12.40 7.10
N ILE A 75 -4.41 12.90 6.89
CA ILE A 75 -4.98 13.96 7.72
C ILE A 75 -5.02 13.55 9.19
N LEU A 76 -5.52 12.35 9.49
CA LEU A 76 -5.60 11.84 10.87
C LEU A 76 -4.23 11.60 11.50
N ALA A 77 -3.26 11.12 10.74
CA ALA A 77 -1.91 10.89 11.23
C ALA A 77 -1.17 12.19 11.62
N THR A 78 -1.52 13.30 10.98
CA THR A 78 -0.88 14.61 11.20
C THR A 78 -1.72 15.54 12.08
N SER A 79 -2.98 15.21 12.36
CA SER A 79 -3.87 16.06 13.16
C SER A 79 -3.44 16.08 14.63
N ARG A 80 -2.99 17.23 15.10
CA ARG A 80 -2.70 17.48 16.53
C ARG A 80 -3.91 18.05 17.27
N GLU A 81 -4.77 18.77 16.55
CA GLU A 81 -5.98 19.38 17.08
C GLU A 81 -7.09 19.28 16.02
N LYS A 82 -8.36 19.35 16.46
CA LYS A 82 -9.51 19.34 15.55
C LYS A 82 -9.39 20.44 14.49
N GLY A 83 -9.42 20.03 13.22
CA GLY A 83 -9.36 20.93 12.06
C GLY A 83 -7.95 21.44 11.72
N LYS A 84 -6.91 20.97 12.41
CA LYS A 84 -5.52 21.27 12.08
C LYS A 84 -4.82 19.98 11.67
N PHE A 85 -4.29 19.96 10.48
CA PHE A 85 -3.46 18.88 9.95
C PHE A 85 -2.21 19.49 9.28
N ASP A 86 -1.18 18.68 9.14
CA ASP A 86 0.14 19.09 8.71
C ASP A 86 0.58 18.16 7.56
N VAL A 87 0.09 18.49 6.36
CA VAL A 87 0.43 17.81 5.10
C VAL A 87 0.65 18.89 4.05
N GLU A 88 1.84 18.92 3.47
CA GLU A 88 2.24 19.87 2.46
C GLU A 88 2.57 19.17 1.14
N GLU A 89 2.41 19.86 0.01
CA GLU A 89 2.69 19.32 -1.33
C GLU A 89 4.16 18.92 -1.53
N THR A 90 5.07 19.45 -0.71
CA THR A 90 6.50 19.15 -0.78
C THR A 90 6.93 18.01 0.12
N ASP A 91 6.00 17.46 0.91
CA ASP A 91 6.27 16.37 1.84
C ASP A 91 6.82 15.13 1.13
N LYS A 92 7.68 14.42 1.81
CA LYS A 92 8.32 13.20 1.31
C LYS A 92 7.86 11.99 2.10
N ILE A 93 7.55 10.94 1.37
CA ILE A 93 7.16 9.64 1.93
C ILE A 93 8.27 8.62 1.67
N LEU A 94 8.85 8.07 2.72
CA LEU A 94 9.66 6.86 2.59
C LEU A 94 8.76 5.69 2.22
N TYR A 95 8.89 5.21 0.97
CA TYR A 95 8.05 4.19 0.36
C TYR A 95 8.77 2.85 0.31
N GLY A 96 8.56 2.02 1.32
CA GLY A 96 9.20 0.72 1.48
C GLY A 96 8.42 -0.47 0.91
N LEU A 97 7.24 -0.24 0.27
CA LEU A 97 6.36 -1.32 -0.19
C LEU A 97 6.44 -1.54 -1.71
N ALA A 98 5.83 -2.64 -2.16
CA ALA A 98 5.84 -2.99 -3.58
C ALA A 98 4.92 -2.08 -4.39
N PRO A 99 5.39 -1.56 -5.56
CA PRO A 99 4.57 -0.80 -6.48
C PRO A 99 3.55 -1.70 -7.20
N LEU A 100 2.74 -1.11 -8.07
CA LEU A 100 1.84 -1.88 -8.93
C LEU A 100 2.60 -2.99 -9.69
N PRO A 101 2.00 -4.14 -9.91
CA PRO A 101 0.58 -4.49 -9.68
C PRO A 101 0.22 -4.93 -8.25
N PHE A 102 1.11 -4.81 -7.29
CA PHE A 102 0.78 -5.14 -5.90
C PHE A 102 -0.20 -4.12 -5.30
N ALA A 103 -1.08 -4.59 -4.39
CA ALA A 103 -2.11 -3.74 -3.75
C ALA A 103 -1.52 -2.50 -3.06
N THR A 104 -0.30 -2.61 -2.54
CA THR A 104 0.42 -1.49 -1.91
C THR A 104 0.79 -0.38 -2.89
N GLY A 105 0.86 -0.68 -4.19
CA GLY A 105 1.05 0.31 -5.25
C GLY A 105 -0.16 1.20 -5.53
N LEU A 106 -1.32 0.88 -4.95
CA LEU A 106 -2.49 1.77 -4.99
C LEU A 106 -2.27 3.05 -4.19
N PHE A 107 -1.39 3.03 -3.17
CA PHE A 107 -1.14 4.19 -2.32
C PHE A 107 -0.56 5.38 -3.10
N PRO A 108 0.58 5.26 -3.80
CA PRO A 108 1.07 6.36 -4.63
C PRO A 108 0.13 6.73 -5.78
N LEU A 109 -0.53 5.73 -6.39
CA LEU A 109 -1.51 6.00 -7.44
C LEU A 109 -2.68 6.85 -6.92
N ALA A 110 -3.15 6.58 -5.71
CA ALA A 110 -4.27 7.29 -5.10
C ALA A 110 -3.92 8.74 -4.75
N LEU A 111 -2.68 9.02 -4.36
CA LEU A 111 -2.25 10.37 -3.97
C LEU A 111 -1.88 11.25 -5.16
N LYS A 112 -1.31 10.69 -6.22
CA LYS A 112 -0.76 11.42 -7.37
C LYS A 112 -1.76 12.36 -8.07
N GLU A 113 -3.05 12.08 -7.97
CA GLU A 113 -4.09 12.93 -8.59
C GLU A 113 -4.45 14.17 -7.75
N ASP A 114 -4.19 14.14 -6.44
CA ASP A 114 -4.67 15.18 -5.51
C ASP A 114 -3.56 15.96 -4.82
N ILE A 115 -2.40 15.34 -4.59
CA ILE A 115 -1.31 15.92 -3.80
C ILE A 115 0.03 15.58 -4.46
N ASP A 116 0.88 16.59 -4.67
CA ASP A 116 2.24 16.41 -5.20
C ASP A 116 3.23 16.04 -4.09
N ILE A 117 3.03 14.84 -3.53
CA ILE A 117 3.92 14.25 -2.53
C ILE A 117 5.04 13.46 -3.23
N ARG A 118 6.26 13.61 -2.74
CA ARG A 118 7.43 12.90 -3.26
C ARG A 118 7.62 11.55 -2.56
N PHE A 119 7.86 10.52 -3.36
CA PHE A 119 8.17 9.18 -2.85
C PHE A 119 9.69 8.93 -2.84
N LEU A 120 10.20 8.28 -1.80
CA LEU A 120 11.60 7.88 -1.68
C LEU A 120 11.73 6.37 -1.49
N PRO A 121 12.28 5.62 -2.47
CA PRO A 121 12.63 6.09 -3.83
C PRO A 121 11.39 6.47 -4.64
N GLU A 122 11.60 7.20 -5.75
CA GLU A 122 10.53 7.51 -6.69
C GLU A 122 9.84 6.22 -7.17
N VAL A 123 8.53 6.28 -7.40
CA VAL A 123 7.73 5.08 -7.72
C VAL A 123 8.21 4.40 -9.00
N GLU A 124 8.60 5.18 -9.98
CA GLU A 124 9.11 4.72 -11.27
C GLU A 124 10.43 3.94 -11.11
N ASP A 125 11.30 4.35 -10.22
CA ASP A 125 12.54 3.64 -9.89
C ASP A 125 12.25 2.39 -9.07
N ALA A 126 11.33 2.50 -8.11
CA ALA A 126 10.94 1.42 -7.21
C ALA A 126 10.39 0.18 -7.93
N VAL A 127 9.81 0.34 -9.13
CA VAL A 127 9.28 -0.78 -9.95
C VAL A 127 10.38 -1.79 -10.30
N ASN A 128 11.60 -1.32 -10.53
CA ASN A 128 12.72 -2.16 -10.96
C ASN A 128 13.57 -2.68 -9.79
N MET A 129 13.24 -2.32 -8.56
CA MET A 129 13.99 -2.72 -7.36
C MET A 129 13.34 -3.91 -6.67
N SER A 130 14.16 -4.83 -6.18
CA SER A 130 13.71 -5.83 -5.21
C SER A 130 13.26 -5.16 -3.91
N PHE A 131 12.53 -5.90 -3.06
CA PHE A 131 12.10 -5.39 -1.75
C PHE A 131 13.28 -4.89 -0.89
N GLY A 132 14.38 -5.65 -0.87
CA GLY A 132 15.58 -5.30 -0.11
C GLY A 132 16.27 -4.04 -0.63
N GLU A 133 16.44 -3.94 -1.95
CA GLU A 133 17.05 -2.78 -2.60
C GLU A 133 16.23 -1.52 -2.38
N ARG A 134 14.90 -1.60 -2.55
CA ARG A 134 13.99 -0.48 -2.36
C ARG A 134 14.05 0.07 -0.93
N ASN A 135 14.01 -0.80 0.08
CA ASN A 135 14.14 -0.38 1.46
C ASN A 135 15.53 0.22 1.74
N LYS A 136 16.59 -0.44 1.31
CA LYS A 136 17.97 0.04 1.49
C LYS A 136 18.17 1.42 0.88
N GLU A 137 17.72 1.62 -0.36
CA GLU A 137 17.89 2.91 -1.05
C GLU A 137 16.96 3.97 -0.45
N GLY A 138 15.71 3.63 -0.17
CA GLY A 138 14.76 4.54 0.46
C GLY A 138 15.25 5.06 1.81
N PHE A 139 15.74 4.20 2.70
CA PHE A 139 16.30 4.64 3.99
C PHE A 139 17.56 5.47 3.84
N LYS A 140 18.45 5.17 2.87
CA LYS A 140 19.59 6.02 2.58
C LYS A 140 19.20 7.42 2.11
N MET A 141 18.17 7.51 1.24
CA MET A 141 17.64 8.78 0.78
C MET A 141 17.01 9.55 1.93
N ALA A 142 16.19 8.88 2.76
CA ALA A 142 15.53 9.47 3.93
C ALA A 142 16.55 10.07 4.92
N MET A 143 17.67 9.40 5.18
CA MET A 143 18.72 9.92 6.05
C MET A 143 19.41 11.17 5.50
N LYS A 144 19.32 11.45 4.21
CA LYS A 144 19.98 12.61 3.57
C LYS A 144 19.04 13.79 3.34
N GLN A 145 17.73 13.53 3.20
CA GLN A 145 16.78 14.52 2.70
C GLN A 145 15.68 14.85 3.69
N ASP A 146 15.64 14.18 4.84
CA ASP A 146 14.53 14.12 5.77
C ASP A 146 13.26 13.54 5.12
N VAL A 147 12.33 13.06 5.91
CA VAL A 147 11.03 12.54 5.46
C VAL A 147 9.97 12.83 6.51
N GLU A 148 8.79 13.18 6.06
CA GLU A 148 7.64 13.49 6.91
C GLU A 148 6.83 12.22 7.21
N PHE A 149 6.79 11.27 6.26
CA PHE A 149 5.99 10.04 6.38
C PHE A 149 6.80 8.78 6.06
N PHE A 150 6.41 7.71 6.73
CA PHE A 150 6.86 6.36 6.39
C PHE A 150 5.66 5.48 6.01
N PHE A 151 5.68 4.96 4.79
CA PHE A 151 4.72 3.97 4.34
C PHE A 151 5.45 2.64 4.05
N GLY A 152 5.42 1.74 5.03
CA GLY A 152 6.19 0.51 4.97
C GLY A 152 5.80 -0.49 6.07
N LEU A 153 6.59 -1.55 6.21
CA LEU A 153 6.42 -2.54 7.25
C LEU A 153 7.09 -2.07 8.55
N GLY A 154 6.34 -2.06 9.66
CA GLY A 154 6.87 -1.70 10.98
C GLY A 154 8.06 -2.56 11.41
N SER A 155 8.09 -3.85 11.03
CA SER A 155 9.23 -4.75 11.28
C SER A 155 10.51 -4.30 10.56
N VAL A 156 10.39 -3.73 9.36
CA VAL A 156 11.53 -3.18 8.61
C VAL A 156 12.05 -1.92 9.30
N ALA A 157 11.16 -1.00 9.65
CA ALA A 157 11.53 0.21 10.39
C ALA A 157 12.24 -0.12 11.70
N TYR A 158 11.73 -1.10 12.45
CA TYR A 158 12.33 -1.57 13.68
C TYR A 158 13.74 -2.16 13.47
N ALA A 159 13.91 -3.04 12.46
CA ALA A 159 15.20 -3.66 12.17
C ALA A 159 16.26 -2.61 11.74
N VAL A 160 15.86 -1.63 10.92
CA VAL A 160 16.74 -0.53 10.53
C VAL A 160 17.12 0.32 11.73
N SER A 161 16.16 0.68 12.60
CA SER A 161 16.41 1.47 13.81
C SER A 161 17.38 0.75 14.76
N GLN A 162 17.24 -0.55 14.92
CA GLN A 162 18.18 -1.35 15.72
C GLN A 162 19.60 -1.37 15.13
N SER A 163 19.72 -1.50 13.82
CA SER A 163 21.03 -1.48 13.15
C SER A 163 21.74 -0.14 13.31
N LEU A 164 21.00 0.97 13.26
CA LEU A 164 21.53 2.32 13.45
C LEU A 164 21.98 2.53 14.90
N THR A 165 21.20 2.14 15.89
CA THR A 165 21.57 2.26 17.32
C THR A 165 22.77 1.38 17.70
N GLY A 166 22.83 0.16 17.16
CA GLY A 166 23.98 -0.74 17.35
C GLY A 166 25.29 -0.17 16.78
N SER A 167 25.20 0.54 15.66
CA SER A 167 26.36 1.22 15.03
C SER A 167 26.86 2.41 15.83
N VAL A 168 25.96 3.16 16.47
CA VAL A 168 26.31 4.30 17.36
C VAL A 168 27.00 3.82 18.62
N SER A 169 26.54 2.74 19.23
CA SER A 169 27.13 2.20 20.46
C SER A 169 28.50 1.54 20.25
N SER A 170 28.83 1.10 19.03
CA SER A 170 30.12 0.47 18.70
C SER A 170 31.22 1.43 18.23
N GLY A 171 30.96 2.73 18.18
CA GLY A 171 31.98 3.75 17.82
C GLY A 171 32.54 3.64 16.40
N LYS A 172 31.95 2.81 15.54
CA LYS A 172 32.37 2.64 14.14
C LYS A 172 31.38 3.32 13.21
N GLY A 173 31.62 4.55 12.86
CA GLY A 173 30.88 5.31 11.87
C GLY A 173 31.02 4.78 10.44
N LYS A 174 30.60 3.55 10.20
CA LYS A 174 30.38 3.00 8.85
C LYS A 174 29.09 2.18 8.89
N THR A 175 28.00 2.77 8.44
CA THR A 175 26.77 2.06 8.09
C THR A 175 27.04 1.20 6.85
N SER A 176 27.38 -0.07 7.04
CA SER A 176 27.36 -1.04 5.97
C SER A 176 26.03 -1.79 6.03
N PHE A 177 25.15 -1.50 5.09
CA PHE A 177 24.04 -2.37 4.80
C PHE A 177 24.57 -3.54 3.95
N SER A 178 24.69 -4.70 4.52
CA SER A 178 24.93 -5.96 3.80
C SER A 178 23.61 -6.62 3.44
#